data_591826f1d41b332d8fa3f19c6f551f90
#
_entry.id   591826f1d41b332d8fa3f19c6f551f90
#
_cell.length_a   1.000
_cell.length_b   1.000
_cell.length_c   1.000
_cell.angle_alpha   90.00
_cell.angle_beta   90.00
_cell.angle_gamma   90.00
#
_symmetry.space_group_name_H-M   'P 1'
#
loop_
_entity.id
_entity.type
_entity.pdbx_description
1 polymer ?
#
loop_
_entity_poly.entity_id
_entity_poly.type
_entity_poly.pdbx_seq_one_letter_code
_entity_poly.pdbx_strand_id
1 'polypeptide(L)'
;LITKERIENWTELPGLAAGVNPEKDVVKLVAMERHEGNGHIGIGFLGNYGLKKGAVATSVGHDSHNLVIAGVTDEDIAAAGNRVVENEGGLAIAVDGKVVLDLPLKIAGLMSELPVEEVDRRLEAMKSLSQELGVHEDVDAFMTLAFVSLPVIPKLRLNTYGVIDAEKQPRRCGCGWGHSPARR
;
A
#
# COMPACT_ATOMS: atom_id res chain seq x y z
N LEU A 1 -6.67 6.59 -11.62
CA LEU A 1 -6.41 7.20 -10.31
C LEU A 1 -5.55 8.46 -10.49
N ILE A 2 -6.11 9.64 -10.29
CA ILE A 2 -5.37 10.91 -10.28
C ILE A 2 -5.31 11.39 -8.84
N THR A 3 -4.11 11.62 -8.31
CA THR A 3 -3.96 12.18 -6.97
C THR A 3 -3.88 13.70 -7.02
N LYS A 4 -4.42 14.35 -5.99
CA LYS A 4 -4.30 15.80 -5.77
C LYS A 4 -3.56 16.02 -4.45
N GLU A 5 -2.79 17.09 -4.39
CA GLU A 5 -2.22 17.55 -3.14
C GLU A 5 -3.34 18.08 -2.23
N ARG A 6 -3.38 17.61 -0.98
CA ARG A 6 -4.23 18.14 0.08
C ARG A 6 -3.36 18.48 1.27
N ILE A 7 -3.48 19.70 1.77
CA ILE A 7 -2.76 20.15 2.97
C ILE A 7 -3.68 19.96 4.16
N GLU A 8 -3.24 19.17 5.14
CA GLU A 8 -3.94 18.94 6.39
C GLU A 8 -3.03 19.27 7.57
N ASN A 9 -3.63 19.69 8.68
CA ASN A 9 -2.89 19.86 9.91
C ASN A 9 -2.49 18.51 10.47
N TRP A 10 -1.25 18.43 10.96
CA TRP A 10 -0.79 17.24 11.66
C TRP A 10 -1.66 16.96 12.88
N THR A 11 -2.08 15.72 13.05
CA THR A 11 -2.91 15.26 14.17
C THR A 11 -2.29 14.04 14.81
N GLU A 12 -2.41 13.97 16.14
CA GLU A 12 -2.08 12.77 16.91
C GLU A 12 -3.33 12.40 17.71
N LEU A 13 -3.95 11.28 17.37
CA LEU A 13 -5.14 10.77 18.02
C LEU A 13 -4.80 9.51 18.81
N PRO A 14 -5.30 9.35 20.04
CA PRO A 14 -5.03 8.18 20.86
C PRO A 14 -5.37 6.87 20.14
N GLY A 15 -4.45 5.91 20.15
CA GLY A 15 -4.65 4.58 19.54
C GLY A 15 -4.55 4.54 18.02
N LEU A 16 -4.21 5.65 17.36
CA LEU A 16 -4.00 5.71 15.91
C LEU A 16 -2.54 5.94 15.57
N ALA A 17 -2.14 5.57 14.36
CA ALA A 17 -0.81 5.93 13.85
C ALA A 17 -0.69 7.46 13.72
N ALA A 18 0.50 7.99 14.00
CA ALA A 18 0.76 9.42 13.95
C ALA A 18 0.42 10.00 12.56
N GLY A 19 -0.32 11.11 12.53
CA GLY A 19 -0.80 11.78 11.32
C GLY A 19 -2.09 11.20 10.72
N VAL A 20 -2.58 10.08 11.23
CA VAL A 20 -3.84 9.46 10.79
C VAL A 20 -5.03 10.16 11.39
N ASN A 21 -6.06 10.39 10.58
CA ASN A 21 -7.34 10.92 11.01
C ASN A 21 -8.48 10.32 10.18
N PRO A 22 -9.13 9.24 10.66
CA PRO A 22 -10.19 8.56 9.93
C PRO A 22 -11.45 9.43 9.71
N GLU A 23 -11.71 10.41 10.56
CA GLU A 23 -12.85 11.34 10.38
C GLU A 23 -12.62 12.27 9.20
N LYS A 24 -11.35 12.66 8.97
CA LYS A 24 -10.94 13.45 7.81
C LYS A 24 -10.56 12.58 6.61
N ASP A 25 -10.78 11.27 6.70
CA ASP A 25 -10.38 10.30 5.69
C ASP A 25 -8.88 10.42 5.32
N VAL A 26 -8.03 10.31 6.33
CA VAL A 26 -6.58 10.27 6.20
C VAL A 26 -6.05 9.01 6.87
N VAL A 27 -5.42 8.13 6.09
CA VAL A 27 -4.79 6.90 6.56
C VAL A 27 -3.28 6.95 6.28
N LYS A 28 -2.51 6.19 7.06
CA LYS A 28 -1.08 6.01 6.81
C LYS A 28 -0.88 5.08 5.63
N LEU A 29 0.05 5.44 4.76
CA LEU A 29 0.45 4.66 3.60
C LEU A 29 1.93 4.31 3.73
N VAL A 30 2.25 3.03 3.55
CA VAL A 30 3.62 2.51 3.65
C VAL A 30 3.97 1.77 2.36
N ALA A 31 5.16 2.02 1.82
CA ALA A 31 5.74 1.26 0.72
C ALA A 31 7.07 0.67 1.17
N MET A 32 7.14 -0.66 1.24
CA MET A 32 8.31 -1.39 1.72
C MET A 32 8.95 -2.18 0.58
N GLU A 33 10.27 -2.04 0.44
CA GLU A 33 11.05 -2.81 -0.50
C GLU A 33 11.03 -4.32 -0.13
N ARG A 34 10.87 -5.21 -1.12
CA ARG A 34 10.80 -6.66 -0.87
C ARG A 34 11.67 -7.52 -1.78
N HIS A 35 12.46 -6.94 -2.67
CA HIS A 35 13.22 -7.70 -3.68
C HIS A 35 14.70 -7.82 -3.31
N GLU A 36 15.28 -6.75 -2.77
CA GLU A 36 16.73 -6.67 -2.49
C GLU A 36 17.05 -6.81 -1.00
N GLY A 37 16.05 -6.72 -0.13
CA GLY A 37 16.26 -6.77 1.33
C GLY A 37 17.06 -5.60 1.87
N ASN A 38 17.01 -4.44 1.19
CA ASN A 38 17.79 -3.25 1.56
C ASN A 38 17.16 -2.43 2.71
N GLY A 39 15.96 -2.81 3.16
CA GLY A 39 15.27 -2.19 4.28
C GLY A 39 14.64 -0.81 3.98
N HIS A 40 14.55 -0.41 2.73
CA HIS A 40 13.92 0.86 2.37
C HIS A 40 12.42 0.83 2.63
N ILE A 41 11.95 1.82 3.39
CA ILE A 41 10.53 1.99 3.73
C ILE A 41 10.16 3.45 3.50
N GLY A 42 9.26 3.69 2.53
CA GLY A 42 8.65 5.00 2.33
C GLY A 42 7.35 5.10 3.12
N ILE A 43 7.13 6.25 3.75
CA ILE A 43 5.92 6.54 4.51
C ILE A 43 5.26 7.79 3.94
N GLY A 44 3.94 7.76 3.82
CA GLY A 44 3.10 8.87 3.41
C GLY A 44 1.69 8.73 3.95
N PHE A 45 0.78 9.54 3.40
CA PHE A 45 -0.62 9.51 3.78
C PHE A 45 -1.50 9.47 2.54
N LEU A 46 -2.62 8.77 2.67
CA LEU A 46 -3.63 8.62 1.63
C LEU A 46 -4.96 9.16 2.14
N GLY A 47 -5.56 10.07 1.38
CA GLY A 47 -6.90 10.56 1.61
C GLY A 47 -7.90 10.00 0.60
N ASN A 48 -9.17 10.08 0.91
CA ASN A 48 -10.30 9.59 0.09
C ASN A 48 -10.21 8.08 -0.21
N TYR A 49 -9.71 7.32 0.77
CA TYR A 49 -9.68 5.87 0.73
C TYR A 49 -10.82 5.25 1.53
N GLY A 50 -11.26 5.95 2.58
CA GLY A 50 -12.41 5.61 3.40
C GLY A 50 -12.12 4.75 4.62
N LEU A 51 -10.99 4.04 4.67
CA LEU A 51 -10.67 3.09 5.74
C LEU A 51 -10.74 3.74 7.14
N LYS A 52 -11.59 3.20 8.03
CA LYS A 52 -11.82 3.70 9.38
C LYS A 52 -11.14 2.86 10.45
N LYS A 53 -10.87 1.59 10.17
CA LYS A 53 -10.26 0.64 11.10
C LYS A 53 -9.44 -0.39 10.35
N GLY A 54 -8.36 -0.89 10.98
CA GLY A 54 -7.54 -1.95 10.42
C GLY A 54 -6.50 -1.49 9.41
N ALA A 55 -5.97 -2.44 8.67
CA ALA A 55 -5.02 -2.22 7.58
C ALA A 55 -5.23 -3.20 6.42
N VAL A 56 -4.91 -2.74 5.21
CA VAL A 56 -4.95 -3.49 3.96
C VAL A 56 -3.55 -3.48 3.35
N ALA A 57 -3.04 -4.65 2.99
CA ALA A 57 -1.69 -4.84 2.44
C ALA A 57 -1.72 -5.62 1.12
N THR A 58 -0.84 -5.27 0.19
CA THR A 58 -0.70 -5.96 -1.10
C THR A 58 0.75 -5.98 -1.57
N SER A 59 1.19 -7.09 -2.17
CA SER A 59 2.44 -7.17 -2.96
C SER A 59 2.22 -6.90 -4.45
N VAL A 60 0.97 -6.71 -4.88
CA VAL A 60 0.65 -6.31 -6.25
C VAL A 60 0.70 -4.80 -6.35
N GLY A 61 1.76 -4.27 -6.96
CA GLY A 61 1.96 -2.82 -7.08
C GLY A 61 2.72 -2.45 -8.35
N HIS A 62 2.13 -1.64 -9.21
CA HIS A 62 2.73 -1.24 -10.48
C HIS A 62 3.88 -0.24 -10.24
N ASP A 63 5.02 -0.38 -10.90
CA ASP A 63 5.57 -1.53 -11.66
C ASP A 63 6.48 -2.37 -10.76
N SER A 64 6.81 -1.83 -9.58
CA SER A 64 7.86 -2.37 -8.69
C SER A 64 7.42 -3.63 -7.94
N HIS A 65 6.13 -3.86 -7.79
CA HIS A 65 5.57 -4.93 -6.96
C HIS A 65 6.18 -5.00 -5.55
N ASN A 66 6.47 -3.83 -4.98
CA ASN A 66 6.84 -3.70 -3.58
C ASN A 66 5.62 -3.91 -2.68
N LEU A 67 5.85 -4.17 -1.41
CA LEU A 67 4.77 -4.28 -0.44
C LEU A 67 4.18 -2.89 -0.15
N VAL A 68 2.89 -2.71 -0.41
CA VAL A 68 2.15 -1.46 -0.15
C VAL A 68 1.06 -1.72 0.87
N ILE A 69 0.98 -0.87 1.90
CA ILE A 69 0.05 -1.03 3.02
C ILE A 69 -0.64 0.30 3.30
N ALA A 70 -1.96 0.28 3.44
CA ALA A 70 -2.72 1.39 4.01
C ALA A 70 -3.34 0.97 5.34
N GLY A 71 -3.26 1.80 6.37
CA GLY A 71 -3.78 1.43 7.68
C GLY A 71 -3.99 2.61 8.62
N VAL A 72 -4.71 2.32 9.70
CA VAL A 72 -5.14 3.30 10.70
C VAL A 72 -4.24 3.25 11.94
N THR A 73 -3.76 2.06 12.31
CA THR A 73 -2.83 1.85 13.43
C THR A 73 -1.52 1.23 12.94
N ASP A 74 -0.42 1.49 13.63
CA ASP A 74 0.87 0.88 13.29
C ASP A 74 0.86 -0.63 13.56
N GLU A 75 0.08 -1.09 14.55
CA GLU A 75 -0.08 -2.49 14.88
C GLU A 75 -0.76 -3.28 13.75
N ASP A 76 -1.86 -2.74 13.20
CA ASP A 76 -2.56 -3.36 12.07
C ASP A 76 -1.71 -3.35 10.80
N ILE A 77 -1.00 -2.23 10.53
CA ILE A 77 -0.06 -2.11 9.41
C ILE A 77 1.01 -3.18 9.49
N ALA A 78 1.61 -3.37 10.68
CA ALA A 78 2.63 -4.39 10.89
C ALA A 78 2.06 -5.80 10.74
N ALA A 79 0.87 -6.08 11.31
CA ALA A 79 0.24 -7.39 11.22
C ALA A 79 -0.09 -7.77 9.76
N ALA A 80 -0.70 -6.84 8.99
CA ALA A 80 -1.01 -7.07 7.58
C ALA A 80 0.25 -7.24 6.72
N GLY A 81 1.27 -6.39 6.94
CA GLY A 81 2.54 -6.46 6.22
C GLY A 81 3.30 -7.76 6.49
N ASN A 82 3.43 -8.15 7.75
CA ASN A 82 4.09 -9.40 8.15
C ASN A 82 3.40 -10.63 7.55
N ARG A 83 2.06 -10.63 7.46
CA ARG A 83 1.33 -11.72 6.81
C ARG A 83 1.68 -11.84 5.33
N VAL A 84 1.79 -10.73 4.61
CA VAL A 84 2.21 -10.76 3.20
C VAL A 84 3.65 -11.28 3.06
N VAL A 85 4.53 -10.94 4.00
CA VAL A 85 5.91 -11.47 4.02
C VAL A 85 5.91 -12.97 4.31
N GLU A 86 5.18 -13.44 5.32
CA GLU A 86 5.04 -14.88 5.66
C GLU A 86 4.49 -15.71 4.49
N ASN A 87 3.58 -15.13 3.70
CA ASN A 87 3.00 -15.75 2.51
C ASN A 87 3.90 -15.68 1.27
N GLU A 88 5.11 -15.09 1.37
CA GLU A 88 6.01 -14.82 0.23
C GLU A 88 5.40 -13.89 -0.83
N GLY A 89 4.35 -13.17 -0.46
CA GLY A 89 3.56 -12.25 -1.27
C GLY A 89 2.07 -12.53 -1.15
N GLY A 90 1.25 -11.56 -1.52
CA GLY A 90 -0.20 -11.71 -1.44
C GLY A 90 -0.94 -10.46 -1.02
N LEU A 91 -2.17 -10.69 -0.61
CA LEU A 91 -3.05 -9.69 -0.03
C LEU A 91 -3.33 -10.06 1.42
N ALA A 92 -3.49 -9.05 2.29
CA ALA A 92 -3.87 -9.28 3.68
C ALA A 92 -4.71 -8.12 4.23
N ILE A 93 -5.63 -8.46 5.13
CA ILE A 93 -6.37 -7.49 5.95
C ILE A 93 -6.14 -7.85 7.40
N ALA A 94 -5.77 -6.86 8.21
CA ALA A 94 -5.59 -7.00 9.65
C ALA A 94 -6.46 -5.99 10.42
N VAL A 95 -6.94 -6.42 11.58
CA VAL A 95 -7.78 -5.61 12.48
C VAL A 95 -7.43 -5.99 13.92
N ASP A 96 -7.26 -4.98 14.79
CA ASP A 96 -6.89 -5.15 16.20
C ASP A 96 -5.61 -6.02 16.36
N GLY A 97 -4.59 -5.75 15.53
CA GLY A 97 -3.31 -6.46 15.53
C GLY A 97 -3.35 -7.89 15.01
N LYS A 98 -4.47 -8.34 14.43
CA LYS A 98 -4.65 -9.72 13.96
C LYS A 98 -5.03 -9.75 12.48
N VAL A 99 -4.44 -10.68 11.75
CA VAL A 99 -4.86 -10.96 10.37
C VAL A 99 -6.24 -11.61 10.38
N VAL A 100 -7.18 -11.01 9.66
CA VAL A 100 -8.56 -11.49 9.54
C VAL A 100 -8.77 -12.27 8.24
N LEU A 101 -8.23 -11.75 7.14
CA LEU A 101 -8.25 -12.42 5.83
C LEU A 101 -6.90 -12.26 5.14
N ASP A 102 -6.52 -13.27 4.38
CA ASP A 102 -5.37 -13.21 3.49
C ASP A 102 -5.58 -14.03 2.19
N LEU A 103 -4.82 -13.69 1.18
CA LEU A 103 -4.72 -14.43 -0.07
C LEU A 103 -3.23 -14.55 -0.43
N PRO A 104 -2.62 -15.74 -0.23
CA PRO A 104 -1.24 -15.97 -0.64
C PRO A 104 -1.07 -15.91 -2.16
N LEU A 105 -0.05 -15.17 -2.61
CA LEU A 105 0.36 -15.08 -4.01
C LEU A 105 1.83 -15.48 -4.11
N LYS A 106 2.13 -16.74 -3.86
CA LYS A 106 3.51 -17.25 -3.72
C LYS A 106 4.35 -17.14 -5.00
N ILE A 107 3.71 -17.18 -6.14
CA ILE A 107 4.41 -17.08 -7.42
C ILE A 107 4.73 -15.61 -7.69
N ALA A 108 5.95 -15.20 -7.42
CA ALA A 108 6.49 -13.85 -7.55
C ALA A 108 5.75 -12.75 -6.75
N GLY A 109 4.88 -13.13 -5.80
CA GLY A 109 4.00 -12.20 -5.08
C GLY A 109 2.81 -11.71 -5.92
N LEU A 110 2.48 -12.37 -7.03
CA LEU A 110 1.51 -11.91 -8.02
C LEU A 110 0.45 -12.97 -8.37
N MET A 111 0.79 -14.25 -8.28
CA MET A 111 -0.10 -15.34 -8.66
C MET A 111 -0.25 -16.36 -7.54
N SER A 112 -1.45 -16.90 -7.40
CA SER A 112 -1.77 -17.91 -6.41
C SER A 112 -1.61 -19.33 -6.97
N GLU A 113 -1.28 -20.28 -6.10
CA GLU A 113 -1.31 -21.72 -6.39
C GLU A 113 -2.69 -22.33 -6.11
N LEU A 114 -3.61 -21.53 -5.59
CA LEU A 114 -4.97 -21.99 -5.26
C LEU A 114 -5.82 -22.12 -6.54
N PRO A 115 -6.84 -22.98 -6.54
CA PRO A 115 -7.85 -23.01 -7.60
C PRO A 115 -8.53 -21.67 -7.79
N VAL A 116 -8.94 -21.35 -9.03
CA VAL A 116 -9.51 -20.05 -9.37
C VAL A 116 -10.76 -19.72 -8.54
N GLU A 117 -11.59 -20.72 -8.26
CA GLU A 117 -12.80 -20.56 -7.45
C GLU A 117 -12.50 -20.17 -6.00
N GLU A 118 -11.39 -20.67 -5.45
CA GLU A 118 -10.95 -20.29 -4.10
C GLU A 118 -10.35 -18.89 -4.08
N VAL A 119 -9.59 -18.52 -5.12
CA VAL A 119 -9.07 -17.14 -5.28
C VAL A 119 -10.21 -16.14 -5.37
N ASP A 120 -11.18 -16.41 -6.23
CA ASP A 120 -12.37 -15.57 -6.44
C ASP A 120 -13.16 -15.39 -5.12
N ARG A 121 -13.45 -16.49 -4.44
CA ARG A 121 -14.15 -16.47 -3.15
C ARG A 121 -13.42 -15.62 -2.10
N ARG A 122 -12.08 -15.73 -2.03
CA ARG A 122 -11.28 -14.91 -1.10
C ARG A 122 -11.27 -13.44 -1.49
N LEU A 123 -11.13 -13.12 -2.78
CA LEU A 123 -11.17 -11.73 -3.25
C LEU A 123 -12.50 -11.06 -2.94
N GLU A 124 -13.63 -11.74 -3.19
CA GLU A 124 -14.95 -11.23 -2.84
C GLU A 124 -15.12 -11.01 -1.31
N ALA A 125 -14.64 -11.95 -0.50
CA ALA A 125 -14.65 -11.79 0.96
C ALA A 125 -13.78 -10.61 1.42
N MET A 126 -12.60 -10.43 0.83
CA MET A 126 -11.69 -9.33 1.15
C MET A 126 -12.28 -7.99 0.71
N LYS A 127 -12.93 -7.94 -0.44
CA LYS A 127 -13.65 -6.74 -0.92
C LYS A 127 -14.76 -6.37 0.05
N SER A 128 -15.63 -7.31 0.41
CA SER A 128 -16.72 -7.07 1.36
C SER A 128 -16.18 -6.58 2.71
N LEU A 129 -15.17 -7.25 3.26
CA LEU A 129 -14.57 -6.85 4.54
C LEU A 129 -13.93 -5.46 4.46
N SER A 130 -13.24 -5.12 3.36
CA SER A 130 -12.63 -3.79 3.22
C SER A 130 -13.69 -2.67 3.25
N GLN A 131 -14.86 -2.90 2.65
CA GLN A 131 -16.00 -1.99 2.69
C GLN A 131 -16.60 -1.89 4.10
N GLU A 132 -16.74 -3.01 4.82
CA GLU A 132 -17.17 -3.02 6.23
C GLU A 132 -16.21 -2.23 7.13
N LEU A 133 -14.91 -2.22 6.81
CA LEU A 133 -13.89 -1.44 7.51
C LEU A 133 -13.87 0.04 7.09
N GLY A 134 -14.71 0.43 6.13
CA GLY A 134 -14.96 1.80 5.74
C GLY A 134 -14.38 2.22 4.39
N VAL A 135 -13.70 1.34 3.65
CA VAL A 135 -13.25 1.65 2.29
C VAL A 135 -14.47 2.01 1.43
N HIS A 136 -14.38 3.10 0.68
CA HIS A 136 -15.51 3.59 -0.12
C HIS A 136 -15.94 2.54 -1.18
N GLU A 137 -17.23 2.44 -1.44
CA GLU A 137 -17.80 1.45 -2.36
C GLU A 137 -17.30 1.56 -3.81
N ASP A 138 -16.94 2.78 -4.23
CA ASP A 138 -16.38 3.09 -5.53
C ASP A 138 -14.84 2.94 -5.59
N VAL A 139 -14.21 2.52 -4.49
CA VAL A 139 -12.77 2.31 -4.35
C VAL A 139 -12.49 0.81 -4.24
N ASP A 140 -11.74 0.27 -5.19
CA ASP A 140 -11.13 -1.04 -5.00
C ASP A 140 -9.91 -0.90 -4.08
N ALA A 141 -9.98 -1.54 -2.90
CA ALA A 141 -8.99 -1.40 -1.86
C ALA A 141 -7.57 -1.77 -2.33
N PHE A 142 -7.43 -2.89 -3.02
CA PHE A 142 -6.13 -3.42 -3.44
C PHE A 142 -5.62 -2.78 -4.73
N MET A 143 -6.49 -2.59 -5.71
CA MET A 143 -6.10 -1.94 -6.97
C MET A 143 -5.72 -0.47 -6.76
N THR A 144 -6.35 0.23 -5.83
CA THR A 144 -5.94 1.59 -5.46
C THR A 144 -4.51 1.61 -4.94
N LEU A 145 -4.15 0.67 -4.06
CA LEU A 145 -2.79 0.55 -3.54
C LEU A 145 -1.79 0.17 -4.64
N ALA A 146 -2.20 -0.70 -5.57
CA ALA A 146 -1.36 -1.08 -6.71
C ALA A 146 -0.95 0.11 -7.58
N PHE A 147 -1.82 1.10 -7.74
CA PHE A 147 -1.56 2.28 -8.56
C PHE A 147 -0.99 3.48 -7.81
N VAL A 148 -1.15 3.55 -6.48
CA VAL A 148 -0.65 4.70 -5.70
C VAL A 148 0.87 4.77 -5.68
N SER A 149 1.55 3.66 -5.91
CA SER A 149 3.01 3.58 -5.98
C SER A 149 3.60 3.81 -7.38
N LEU A 150 2.77 3.95 -8.41
CA LEU A 150 3.21 4.05 -9.80
C LEU A 150 3.65 5.49 -10.15
N PRO A 151 4.97 5.76 -10.32
CA PRO A 151 5.52 7.12 -10.39
C PRO A 151 5.25 7.86 -11.70
N VAL A 152 4.62 7.22 -12.67
CA VAL A 152 4.28 7.84 -13.97
C VAL A 152 2.90 8.49 -13.99
N ILE A 153 2.07 8.25 -12.98
CA ILE A 153 0.73 8.85 -12.89
C ILE A 153 0.81 10.09 -11.99
N PRO A 154 0.38 11.29 -12.46
CA PRO A 154 0.34 12.50 -11.65
C PRO A 154 -0.64 12.38 -10.47
N LYS A 155 -0.49 13.18 -9.39
CA LYS A 155 0.60 14.13 -9.13
C LYS A 155 1.57 13.52 -8.12
N LEU A 156 1.08 13.17 -6.92
CA LEU A 156 1.89 12.59 -5.83
C LEU A 156 1.80 11.07 -5.82
N ARG A 157 2.92 10.41 -5.57
CA ARG A 157 3.02 8.95 -5.44
C ARG A 157 3.89 8.60 -4.25
N LEU A 158 3.76 7.38 -3.76
CA LEU A 158 4.61 6.85 -2.70
C LEU A 158 5.44 5.68 -3.26
N ASN A 159 6.75 5.74 -3.08
CA ASN A 159 7.64 4.60 -3.30
C ASN A 159 8.46 4.31 -2.04
N THR A 160 9.39 3.39 -2.11
CA THR A 160 10.24 2.97 -0.98
C THR A 160 11.20 4.07 -0.48
N TYR A 161 11.37 5.16 -1.21
CA TYR A 161 12.15 6.34 -0.81
C TYR A 161 11.30 7.47 -0.24
N GLY A 162 9.97 7.33 -0.24
CA GLY A 162 9.02 8.31 0.27
C GLY A 162 8.08 8.89 -0.79
N VAL A 163 7.48 10.02 -0.47
CA VAL A 163 6.53 10.71 -1.36
C VAL A 163 7.29 11.40 -2.48
N ILE A 164 6.85 11.16 -3.70
CA ILE A 164 7.41 11.75 -4.92
C ILE A 164 6.38 12.58 -5.66
N ASP A 165 6.83 13.69 -6.25
CA ASP A 165 6.04 14.49 -7.18
C ASP A 165 6.36 14.02 -8.61
N ALA A 166 5.44 13.28 -9.22
CA ALA A 166 5.65 12.69 -10.53
C ALA A 166 5.80 13.75 -11.66
N GLU A 167 5.32 14.97 -11.45
CA GLU A 167 5.45 16.06 -12.42
C GLU A 167 6.82 16.75 -12.34
N LYS A 168 7.45 16.73 -11.15
CA LYS A 168 8.76 17.35 -10.91
C LYS A 168 9.93 16.42 -11.13
N GLN A 169 9.69 15.14 -11.39
CA GLN A 169 10.79 14.23 -11.73
C GLN A 169 11.47 14.71 -13.01
N PRO A 170 12.82 14.85 -13.03
CA PRO A 170 13.52 15.16 -14.25
C PRO A 170 13.24 14.04 -15.27
N ARG A 171 12.58 14.38 -16.38
CA ARG A 171 12.40 13.46 -17.50
C ARG A 171 13.80 13.07 -18.00
N ARG A 172 14.29 11.93 -17.57
CA ARG A 172 15.50 11.37 -18.18
C ARG A 172 15.10 10.89 -19.57
N CYS A 173 15.27 11.76 -20.55
CA CYS A 173 15.23 11.38 -21.95
C CYS A 173 16.29 10.31 -22.19
N GLY A 174 15.85 9.17 -22.64
CA GLY A 174 16.51 8.17 -23.45
C GLY A 174 17.91 7.71 -23.10
N CYS A 175 18.08 6.40 -23.08
CA CYS A 175 19.33 5.69 -23.37
C CYS A 175 20.52 5.92 -22.44
N GLY A 176 20.58 5.18 -21.36
CA GLY A 176 21.81 5.10 -20.57
C GLY A 176 21.57 4.56 -19.18
N TRP A 177 21.70 3.27 -19.03
CA TRP A 177 21.96 2.64 -17.74
C TRP A 177 23.34 3.11 -17.25
N GLY A 178 23.38 4.26 -16.63
CA GLY A 178 24.58 4.83 -16.05
C GLY A 178 24.57 4.64 -14.54
N HIS A 179 25.46 3.81 -14.06
CA HIS A 179 25.78 3.64 -12.65
C HIS A 179 26.03 5.03 -12.02
N SER A 180 25.25 5.36 -11.00
CA SER A 180 25.58 6.51 -10.15
C SER A 180 26.75 6.11 -9.25
N PRO A 181 27.86 6.89 -9.19
CA PRO A 181 28.94 6.57 -8.28
C PRO A 181 28.49 6.78 -6.83
N ALA A 182 28.71 5.77 -6.00
CA ALA A 182 28.56 5.85 -4.57
C ALA A 182 29.28 7.09 -4.01
N ARG A 183 28.59 7.99 -3.35
CA ARG A 183 29.22 9.03 -2.55
C ARG A 183 29.71 8.40 -1.24
N ARG A 184 31.00 8.58 -1.00
CA ARG A 184 31.72 8.22 0.23
C ARG A 184 31.18 9.04 1.42
#